data_cc30d87742dbc7f23a730d67950b4381
#
_entry.id   cc30d87742dbc7f23a730d67950b4381
#
_cell.length_a   1.000
_cell.length_b   1.000
_cell.length_c   1.000
_cell.angle_alpha   90.00
_cell.angle_beta   90.00
_cell.angle_gamma   90.00
#
_symmetry.space_group_name_H-M   'P 1'
#
loop_
_entity.id
_entity.type
_entity.pdbx_description
1 polymer ?
#
loop_
_entity_poly.entity_id
_entity_poly.type
_entity_poly.pdbx_seq_one_letter_code
_entity_poly.pdbx_strand_id
1 'polypeptide(L)'
;GNAIIYFENMVGNVKEYFEKMKRLDLLARQPTTVFNKKASFDGKGQAVVYGYPMSNRKIKMDAVQYVRDWLLEERGQEDGRIVRNLDRIWDKALLQELISFDLEGNFDRVCGLMGCVIGLNETHNQYQNSIEAASREYNSNSLSFLISNRLIGGDNYQETKTKLKAASIDFSSLKF
;
A
#
# COMPACT_ATOMS: atom_id res chain seq x y z
N GLY A 1 -0.23 19.06 -5.95
CA GLY A 1 -0.23 17.60 -5.80
C GLY A 1 -0.94 16.96 -6.98
N ASN A 2 -0.41 15.87 -7.50
CA ASN A 2 -1.07 15.14 -8.60
C ASN A 2 -2.17 14.26 -8.02
N ALA A 3 -3.42 14.51 -8.41
CA ALA A 3 -4.53 13.62 -8.07
C ALA A 3 -4.42 12.36 -8.93
N ILE A 4 -4.57 11.19 -8.32
CA ILE A 4 -4.63 9.90 -9.00
C ILE A 4 -6.08 9.42 -9.01
N ILE A 5 -6.55 8.99 -10.15
CA ILE A 5 -7.93 8.54 -10.37
C ILE A 5 -7.96 7.02 -10.26
N TYR A 6 -8.69 6.54 -9.25
CA TYR A 6 -9.04 5.13 -9.11
C TYR A 6 -10.37 4.88 -9.81
N PHE A 7 -10.45 3.86 -10.63
CA PHE A 7 -11.66 3.54 -11.39
C PHE A 7 -11.82 2.04 -11.62
N GLU A 8 -13.05 1.62 -11.82
CA GLU A 8 -13.36 0.25 -12.23
C GLU A 8 -13.04 0.07 -13.71
N ASN A 9 -12.18 -0.90 -14.05
CA ASN A 9 -11.72 -1.09 -15.42
C ASN A 9 -12.73 -1.82 -16.34
N MET A 10 -13.91 -2.15 -15.83
CA MET A 10 -15.00 -2.77 -16.59
C MET A 10 -15.84 -1.75 -17.35
N VAL A 11 -15.95 -0.53 -16.82
CA VAL A 11 -16.72 0.53 -17.49
C VAL A 11 -15.82 1.15 -18.54
N GLY A 12 -16.09 0.83 -19.79
CA GLY A 12 -15.29 1.17 -20.95
C GLY A 12 -14.94 2.65 -21.05
N ASN A 13 -13.91 2.94 -21.81
CA ASN A 13 -13.50 4.27 -22.27
C ASN A 13 -12.72 5.19 -21.31
N VAL A 14 -12.67 4.95 -19.98
CA VAL A 14 -11.86 5.81 -19.10
C VAL A 14 -10.39 5.78 -19.53
N LYS A 15 -9.82 4.58 -19.69
CA LYS A 15 -8.43 4.44 -20.16
C LYS A 15 -8.23 5.08 -21.52
N GLU A 16 -9.11 4.78 -22.50
CA GLU A 16 -9.03 5.32 -23.86
C GLU A 16 -9.11 6.84 -23.88
N TYR A 17 -9.99 7.43 -23.06
CA TYR A 17 -10.09 8.88 -22.91
C TYR A 17 -8.78 9.49 -22.47
N PHE A 18 -8.18 8.97 -21.38
CA PHE A 18 -6.92 9.48 -20.85
C PHE A 18 -5.71 9.17 -21.76
N GLU A 19 -5.78 8.09 -22.53
CA GLU A 19 -4.79 7.77 -23.57
C GLU A 19 -4.82 8.80 -24.71
N LYS A 20 -6.00 9.14 -25.22
CA LYS A 20 -6.19 10.23 -26.20
C LYS A 20 -5.70 11.58 -25.69
N MET A 21 -5.90 11.84 -24.40
CA MET A 21 -5.43 13.07 -23.74
C MET A 21 -3.95 13.01 -23.38
N LYS A 22 -3.23 11.90 -23.63
CA LYS A 22 -1.84 11.65 -23.21
C LYS A 22 -1.61 11.85 -21.70
N ARG A 23 -2.60 11.52 -20.88
CA ARG A 23 -2.60 11.74 -19.43
C ARG A 23 -2.84 10.45 -18.64
N LEU A 24 -2.26 9.34 -19.10
CA LEU A 24 -2.30 8.06 -18.37
C LEU A 24 -1.59 8.15 -17.00
N ASP A 25 -0.78 9.18 -16.79
CA ASP A 25 -0.13 9.51 -15.52
C ASP A 25 -1.13 9.78 -14.39
N LEU A 26 -2.35 10.20 -14.72
CA LEU A 26 -3.43 10.46 -13.75
C LEU A 26 -4.19 9.21 -13.33
N LEU A 27 -4.04 8.10 -14.04
CA LEU A 27 -4.76 6.87 -13.74
C LEU A 27 -3.98 5.98 -12.77
N ALA A 28 -4.67 5.48 -11.74
CA ALA A 28 -4.11 4.47 -10.85
C ALA A 28 -3.81 3.19 -11.63
N ARG A 29 -2.62 2.65 -11.43
CA ARG A 29 -2.28 1.29 -11.89
C ARG A 29 -3.08 0.28 -11.09
N GLN A 30 -3.26 -0.91 -11.67
CA GLN A 30 -3.92 -2.01 -10.96
C GLN A 30 -3.20 -2.29 -9.64
N PRO A 31 -3.92 -2.28 -8.49
CA PRO A 31 -3.31 -2.50 -7.18
C PRO A 31 -2.68 -3.88 -7.07
N THR A 32 -1.48 -3.95 -6.54
CA THR A 32 -0.74 -5.21 -6.35
C THR A 32 -1.23 -5.99 -5.14
N THR A 33 -1.72 -5.30 -4.12
CA THR A 33 -2.22 -5.85 -2.85
C THR A 33 -3.41 -6.78 -3.04
N VAL A 34 -4.36 -6.40 -3.91
CA VAL A 34 -5.59 -7.16 -4.14
C VAL A 34 -5.36 -8.36 -5.07
N PHE A 35 -4.32 -8.31 -5.90
CA PHE A 35 -4.12 -9.31 -6.95
C PHE A 35 -3.02 -10.32 -6.66
N ASN A 36 -2.28 -10.19 -5.54
CA ASN A 36 -1.12 -11.04 -5.20
C ASN A 36 -0.19 -11.32 -6.40
N LYS A 37 -0.31 -10.56 -7.47
CA LYS A 37 0.63 -10.58 -8.57
C LYS A 37 1.82 -9.76 -8.12
N LYS A 38 2.92 -10.43 -7.76
CA LYS A 38 4.23 -9.79 -7.82
C LYS A 38 4.25 -9.04 -9.13
N ALA A 39 4.42 -7.71 -9.06
CA ALA A 39 4.74 -6.96 -10.26
C ALA A 39 5.99 -7.63 -10.80
N SER A 40 5.84 -8.52 -11.77
CA SER A 40 6.97 -9.13 -12.43
C SER A 40 7.55 -8.03 -13.28
N PHE A 41 8.55 -7.41 -12.74
CA PHE A 41 9.48 -6.53 -13.42
C PHE A 41 10.41 -7.38 -14.31
N ASP A 42 9.81 -8.30 -15.04
CA ASP A 42 10.49 -8.92 -16.15
C ASP A 42 10.44 -7.89 -17.26
N GLY A 43 11.59 -7.30 -17.57
CA GLY A 43 11.78 -6.25 -18.57
C GLY A 43 11.33 -6.59 -20.01
N LYS A 44 10.34 -7.43 -20.17
CA LYS A 44 9.63 -7.77 -21.39
C LYS A 44 8.18 -7.32 -21.25
N GLY A 45 7.93 -6.05 -21.60
CA GLY A 45 6.71 -5.57 -22.23
C GLY A 45 5.34 -6.06 -21.71
N GLN A 46 5.12 -6.30 -20.41
CA GLN A 46 3.76 -6.48 -19.94
C GLN A 46 3.06 -5.14 -19.98
N ALA A 47 1.95 -5.08 -20.73
CA ALA A 47 1.12 -3.90 -20.82
C ALA A 47 0.66 -3.49 -19.41
N VAL A 48 0.90 -2.23 -19.04
CA VAL A 48 0.45 -1.69 -17.77
C VAL A 48 -1.07 -1.74 -17.71
N VAL A 49 -1.62 -2.39 -16.71
CA VAL A 49 -3.07 -2.45 -16.47
C VAL A 49 -3.43 -1.33 -15.50
N TYR A 50 -4.48 -0.58 -15.83
CA TYR A 50 -5.00 0.52 -15.02
C TYR A 50 -6.36 0.14 -14.43
N GLY A 51 -6.69 0.71 -13.26
CA GLY A 51 -7.95 0.48 -12.57
C GLY A 51 -8.04 -0.91 -11.91
N TYR A 52 -9.21 -1.25 -11.39
CA TYR A 52 -9.44 -2.52 -10.69
C TYR A 52 -10.67 -3.25 -11.23
N PRO A 53 -10.63 -4.59 -11.41
CA PRO A 53 -11.74 -5.37 -11.92
C PRO A 53 -12.67 -5.81 -10.77
N MET A 54 -13.71 -5.04 -10.48
CA MET A 54 -14.71 -5.38 -9.45
C MET A 54 -15.68 -6.49 -9.87
N SER A 55 -15.67 -6.92 -11.12
CA SER A 55 -16.47 -8.06 -11.59
C SER A 55 -16.06 -9.40 -11.02
N ASN A 56 -14.83 -9.51 -10.53
CA ASN A 56 -14.36 -10.73 -9.91
C ASN A 56 -14.90 -10.80 -8.47
N ARG A 57 -15.78 -11.81 -8.21
CA ARG A 57 -16.40 -12.02 -6.90
C ARG A 57 -15.38 -12.09 -5.76
N LYS A 58 -14.24 -12.76 -5.97
CA LYS A 58 -13.18 -12.84 -4.94
C LYS A 58 -12.63 -11.46 -4.61
N ILE A 59 -12.35 -10.65 -5.64
CA ILE A 59 -11.84 -9.28 -5.46
C ILE A 59 -12.87 -8.41 -4.73
N LYS A 60 -14.15 -8.54 -5.11
CA LYS A 60 -15.24 -7.83 -4.45
C LYS A 60 -15.33 -8.21 -2.96
N MET A 61 -15.19 -9.51 -2.63
CA MET A 61 -15.18 -9.98 -1.23
C MET A 61 -13.97 -9.45 -0.45
N ASP A 62 -12.79 -9.47 -1.04
CA ASP A 62 -11.58 -8.94 -0.42
C ASP A 62 -11.73 -7.41 -0.18
N ALA A 63 -12.32 -6.69 -1.15
CA ALA A 63 -12.61 -5.26 -1.02
C ALA A 63 -13.63 -4.96 0.10
N VAL A 64 -14.67 -5.80 0.27
CA VAL A 64 -15.62 -5.71 1.39
C VAL A 64 -14.89 -5.84 2.73
N GLN A 65 -13.97 -6.81 2.83
CA GLN A 65 -13.20 -6.99 4.05
C GLN A 65 -12.33 -5.76 4.36
N TYR A 66 -11.65 -5.19 3.37
CA TYR A 66 -10.88 -3.95 3.54
C TYR A 66 -11.75 -2.77 3.98
N VAL A 67 -12.95 -2.62 3.40
CA VAL A 67 -13.89 -1.56 3.81
C VAL A 67 -14.34 -1.77 5.25
N ARG A 68 -14.68 -3.00 5.64
CA ARG A 68 -15.07 -3.34 7.02
C ARG A 68 -13.95 -2.96 7.99
N ASP A 69 -12.74 -3.39 7.71
CA ASP A 69 -11.59 -3.14 8.59
C ASP A 69 -11.32 -1.63 8.70
N TRP A 70 -11.40 -0.90 7.58
CA TRP A 70 -11.27 0.54 7.56
C TRP A 70 -12.39 1.24 8.36
N LEU A 71 -13.66 0.81 8.21
CA LEU A 71 -14.78 1.40 8.96
C LEU A 71 -14.61 1.24 10.48
N LEU A 72 -14.06 0.12 10.91
CA LEU A 72 -13.87 -0.21 12.32
C LEU A 72 -12.57 0.34 12.91
N GLU A 73 -11.68 0.87 12.09
CA GLU A 73 -10.40 1.43 12.52
C GLU A 73 -10.61 2.61 13.47
N GLU A 74 -9.93 2.56 14.63
CA GLU A 74 -9.99 3.61 15.65
C GLU A 74 -9.17 4.83 15.23
N ARG A 75 -9.76 6.01 15.35
CA ARG A 75 -9.15 7.31 15.00
C ARG A 75 -8.84 8.19 16.20
N GLY A 76 -9.16 7.74 17.38
CA GLY A 76 -8.93 8.45 18.63
C GLY A 76 -10.10 8.33 19.61
N GLN A 77 -10.09 9.18 20.60
CA GLN A 77 -11.18 9.30 21.59
C GLN A 77 -11.69 10.73 21.62
N GLU A 78 -13.02 10.88 21.60
CA GLU A 78 -13.72 12.13 21.79
C GLU A 78 -14.74 11.94 22.92
N ASP A 79 -14.70 12.77 23.94
CA ASP A 79 -15.57 12.69 25.13
C ASP A 79 -15.62 11.30 25.79
N GLY A 80 -14.46 10.60 25.83
CA GLY A 80 -14.37 9.25 26.40
C GLY A 80 -14.94 8.13 25.53
N ARG A 81 -15.38 8.42 24.31
CA ARG A 81 -15.83 7.45 23.32
C ARG A 81 -14.78 7.21 22.26
N ILE A 82 -14.59 5.96 21.90
CA ILE A 82 -13.73 5.60 20.76
C ILE A 82 -14.44 6.08 19.49
N VAL A 83 -13.74 6.90 18.70
CA VAL A 83 -14.19 7.37 17.39
C VAL A 83 -13.56 6.52 16.30
N ARG A 84 -14.38 5.96 15.42
CA ARG A 84 -13.97 5.14 14.27
C ARG A 84 -14.18 5.89 12.97
N ASN A 85 -13.64 5.36 11.86
CA ASN A 85 -13.91 5.95 10.54
C ASN A 85 -15.42 5.97 10.22
N LEU A 86 -16.18 4.95 10.65
CA LEU A 86 -17.63 4.90 10.50
C LEU A 86 -18.33 6.13 11.11
N ASP A 87 -17.88 6.59 12.28
CA ASP A 87 -18.48 7.72 12.99
C ASP A 87 -18.25 9.06 12.27
N ARG A 88 -17.33 9.09 11.29
CA ARG A 88 -16.97 10.26 10.49
C ARG A 88 -17.62 10.31 9.11
N ILE A 89 -18.47 9.34 8.79
CA ILE A 89 -19.21 9.34 7.52
C ILE A 89 -20.48 10.16 7.66
N TRP A 90 -20.52 11.30 6.96
CA TRP A 90 -21.66 12.23 6.96
C TRP A 90 -22.64 11.97 5.81
N ASP A 91 -22.25 11.20 4.79
CA ASP A 91 -23.11 10.88 3.65
C ASP A 91 -24.13 9.81 4.05
N LYS A 92 -25.38 10.26 4.25
CA LYS A 92 -26.49 9.39 4.63
C LYS A 92 -26.82 8.36 3.54
N ALA A 93 -26.63 8.71 2.27
CA ALA A 93 -26.90 7.79 1.17
C ALA A 93 -25.86 6.65 1.13
N LEU A 94 -24.59 6.95 1.39
CA LEU A 94 -23.56 5.93 1.55
C LEU A 94 -23.86 5.02 2.75
N LEU A 95 -24.27 5.57 3.89
CA LEU A 95 -24.65 4.78 5.07
C LEU A 95 -25.84 3.85 4.79
N GLN A 96 -26.86 4.32 4.04
CA GLN A 96 -27.97 3.49 3.62
C GLN A 96 -27.54 2.36 2.69
N GLU A 97 -26.67 2.64 1.73
CA GLU A 97 -26.11 1.59 0.85
C GLU A 97 -25.27 0.58 1.63
N LEU A 98 -24.46 1.03 2.61
CA LEU A 98 -23.67 0.12 3.46
C LEU A 98 -24.55 -0.84 4.28
N ILE A 99 -25.70 -0.35 4.80
CA ILE A 99 -26.64 -1.17 5.58
C ILE A 99 -27.33 -2.20 4.68
N SER A 100 -27.69 -1.82 3.44
CA SER A 100 -28.41 -2.69 2.51
C SER A 100 -27.51 -3.50 1.59
N PHE A 101 -26.18 -3.35 1.74
CA PHE A 101 -25.21 -3.92 0.80
C PHE A 101 -25.28 -5.43 0.72
N ASP A 102 -25.36 -5.94 -0.51
CA ASP A 102 -25.13 -7.34 -0.86
C ASP A 102 -24.16 -7.44 -2.06
N LEU A 103 -23.67 -8.65 -2.33
CA LEU A 103 -22.70 -8.87 -3.40
C LEU A 103 -23.28 -8.83 -4.82
N GLU A 104 -24.57 -9.01 -4.95
CA GLU A 104 -25.28 -9.15 -6.24
C GLU A 104 -25.95 -7.83 -6.66
N GLY A 105 -26.19 -6.94 -5.71
CA GLY A 105 -26.84 -5.66 -5.94
C GLY A 105 -25.94 -4.61 -6.60
N ASN A 106 -26.58 -3.52 -7.04
CA ASN A 106 -25.90 -2.34 -7.56
C ASN A 106 -25.77 -1.27 -6.46
N PHE A 107 -24.56 -1.08 -5.94
CA PHE A 107 -24.24 -0.17 -4.84
C PHE A 107 -23.05 0.72 -5.21
N ASP A 108 -23.31 1.72 -6.02
CA ASP A 108 -22.25 2.55 -6.64
C ASP A 108 -21.40 3.29 -5.62
N ARG A 109 -22.00 3.80 -4.53
CA ARG A 109 -21.25 4.51 -3.47
C ARG A 109 -20.37 3.56 -2.68
N VAL A 110 -20.87 2.37 -2.36
CA VAL A 110 -20.07 1.34 -1.67
C VAL A 110 -18.93 0.86 -2.56
N CYS A 111 -19.18 0.66 -3.86
CA CYS A 111 -18.11 0.33 -4.83
C CYS A 111 -17.07 1.45 -4.94
N GLY A 112 -17.51 2.71 -4.92
CA GLY A 112 -16.61 3.87 -4.85
C GLY A 112 -15.76 3.88 -3.58
N LEU A 113 -16.37 3.61 -2.42
CA LEU A 113 -15.65 3.49 -1.16
C LEU A 113 -14.63 2.34 -1.18
N MET A 114 -14.99 1.18 -1.73
CA MET A 114 -14.06 0.06 -1.92
C MET A 114 -12.82 0.50 -2.72
N GLY A 115 -13.02 1.22 -3.81
CA GLY A 115 -11.93 1.76 -4.62
C GLY A 115 -11.02 2.71 -3.84
N CYS A 116 -11.60 3.60 -3.04
CA CYS A 116 -10.85 4.52 -2.19
C CYS A 116 -10.01 3.77 -1.13
N VAL A 117 -10.61 2.79 -0.45
CA VAL A 117 -9.91 2.02 0.59
C VAL A 117 -8.80 1.15 0.01
N ILE A 118 -9.02 0.51 -1.15
CA ILE A 118 -7.97 -0.21 -1.89
C ILE A 118 -6.82 0.73 -2.23
N GLY A 119 -7.13 1.94 -2.73
CA GLY A 119 -6.14 2.95 -3.05
C GLY A 119 -5.32 3.41 -1.85
N LEU A 120 -5.96 3.60 -0.69
CA LEU A 120 -5.28 3.94 0.56
C LEU A 120 -4.32 2.83 0.99
N ASN A 121 -4.76 1.58 0.96
CA ASN A 121 -3.93 0.43 1.32
C ASN A 121 -2.74 0.26 0.36
N GLU A 122 -2.95 0.44 -0.94
CA GLU A 122 -1.88 0.38 -1.93
C GLU A 122 -0.83 1.47 -1.68
N THR A 123 -1.27 2.71 -1.44
CA THR A 123 -0.38 3.84 -1.13
C THR A 123 0.42 3.59 0.15
N HIS A 124 -0.25 3.07 1.19
CA HIS A 124 0.42 2.72 2.45
C HIS A 124 1.50 1.65 2.23
N ASN A 125 1.19 0.58 1.50
CA ASN A 125 2.12 -0.49 1.21
C ASN A 125 3.31 -0.02 0.35
N GLN A 126 3.07 0.83 -0.64
CA GLN A 126 4.14 1.44 -1.44
C GLN A 126 5.07 2.28 -0.58
N TYR A 127 4.52 3.05 0.36
CA TYR A 127 5.31 3.85 1.30
C TYR A 127 6.15 2.95 2.22
N GLN A 128 5.57 1.90 2.81
CA GLN A 128 6.30 0.95 3.66
C GLN A 128 7.42 0.24 2.88
N ASN A 129 7.12 -0.24 1.67
CA ASN A 129 8.11 -0.86 0.80
C ASN A 129 9.26 0.11 0.46
N SER A 130 8.97 1.40 0.27
CA SER A 130 10.01 2.41 0.00
C SER A 130 10.91 2.65 1.21
N ILE A 131 10.36 2.69 2.42
CA ILE A 131 11.13 2.79 3.68
C ILE A 131 12.03 1.56 3.85
N GLU A 132 11.47 0.37 3.64
CA GLU A 132 12.26 -0.87 3.74
C GLU A 132 13.38 -0.92 2.71
N ALA A 133 13.12 -0.50 1.46
CA ALA A 133 14.13 -0.44 0.41
C ALA A 133 15.25 0.56 0.77
N ALA A 134 14.89 1.75 1.24
CA ALA A 134 15.85 2.75 1.71
C ALA A 134 16.68 2.25 2.91
N SER A 135 16.05 1.54 3.84
CA SER A 135 16.74 0.94 4.99
C SER A 135 17.72 -0.16 4.57
N ARG A 136 17.33 -1.00 3.58
CA ARG A 136 18.23 -2.03 3.03
C ARG A 136 19.41 -1.40 2.31
N GLU A 137 19.17 -0.35 1.51
CA GLU A 137 20.21 0.38 0.80
C GLU A 137 21.18 1.06 1.79
N TYR A 138 20.65 1.73 2.82
CA TYR A 138 21.45 2.33 3.88
C TYR A 138 22.33 1.29 4.58
N ASN A 139 21.75 0.14 4.96
CA ASN A 139 22.49 -0.93 5.62
C ASN A 139 23.54 -1.58 4.70
N SER A 140 23.25 -1.73 3.40
CA SER A 140 24.21 -2.28 2.42
C SER A 140 25.35 -1.33 2.12
N ASN A 141 25.10 -0.02 2.15
CA ASN A 141 26.08 1.03 1.87
C ASN A 141 26.75 1.58 3.13
N SER A 142 26.40 1.07 4.31
CA SER A 142 27.01 1.52 5.55
C SER A 142 28.52 1.24 5.53
N LEU A 143 29.30 2.16 6.08
CA LEU A 143 30.77 2.04 6.12
C LEU A 143 31.21 0.72 6.78
N SER A 144 30.49 0.28 7.81
CA SER A 144 30.70 -1.01 8.46
C SER A 144 30.52 -2.21 7.54
N PHE A 145 29.48 -2.18 6.68
CA PHE A 145 29.23 -3.23 5.69
C PHE A 145 30.31 -3.25 4.60
N LEU A 146 30.70 -2.09 4.10
CA LEU A 146 31.77 -1.96 3.10
C LEU A 146 33.13 -2.41 3.65
N ILE A 147 33.43 -2.04 4.89
CA ILE A 147 34.66 -2.47 5.59
C ILE A 147 34.66 -3.99 5.82
N SER A 148 33.52 -4.55 6.28
CA SER A 148 33.38 -5.98 6.52
C SER A 148 33.61 -6.80 5.26
N ASN A 149 33.01 -6.38 4.14
CA ASN A 149 33.13 -7.10 2.86
C ASN A 149 34.51 -6.90 2.19
N ARG A 150 35.21 -5.81 2.46
CA ARG A 150 36.48 -5.50 1.77
C ARG A 150 37.72 -5.96 2.56
N LEU A 151 37.65 -5.99 3.90
CA LEU A 151 38.77 -6.37 4.76
C LEU A 151 38.75 -7.83 5.18
N ILE A 152 37.59 -8.52 5.06
CA ILE A 152 37.43 -9.88 5.51
C ILE A 152 37.03 -10.72 4.29
N GLY A 153 38.06 -11.16 3.57
CA GLY A 153 37.84 -12.15 2.51
C GLY A 153 37.10 -13.37 3.08
N GLY A 154 35.89 -13.57 2.63
CA GLY A 154 34.97 -14.71 2.70
C GLY A 154 34.87 -15.60 3.94
N ASP A 155 35.93 -15.98 4.61
CA ASP A 155 35.90 -17.09 5.56
C ASP A 155 35.84 -16.72 7.06
N ASN A 156 36.09 -15.46 7.41
CA ASN A 156 36.11 -15.01 8.82
C ASN A 156 34.94 -14.07 9.22
N TYR A 157 33.88 -14.01 8.43
CA TYR A 157 32.76 -13.08 8.67
C TYR A 157 32.09 -13.27 10.02
N GLN A 158 31.90 -14.51 10.46
CA GLN A 158 31.23 -14.81 11.74
C GLN A 158 32.04 -14.40 12.94
N GLU A 159 33.32 -14.60 12.89
CA GLU A 159 34.25 -14.29 14.01
C GLU A 159 34.40 -12.77 14.19
N THR A 160 34.42 -12.03 13.08
CA THR A 160 34.55 -10.56 13.11
C THR A 160 33.23 -9.89 13.50
N LYS A 161 32.07 -10.46 13.14
CA LYS A 161 30.76 -9.99 13.59
C LYS A 161 30.64 -10.07 15.13
N THR A 162 31.20 -11.11 15.72
CA THR A 162 31.23 -11.28 17.19
C THR A 162 32.16 -10.24 17.85
N LYS A 163 33.30 -9.96 17.25
CA LYS A 163 34.25 -8.96 17.72
C LYS A 163 33.75 -7.53 17.59
N LEU A 164 33.03 -7.21 16.48
CA LEU A 164 32.38 -5.90 16.27
C LEU A 164 31.19 -5.67 17.23
N LYS A 165 30.43 -6.71 17.57
CA LYS A 165 29.40 -6.63 18.61
C LYS A 165 29.98 -6.37 20.01
N ALA A 166 31.15 -6.94 20.33
CA ALA A 166 31.84 -6.69 21.58
C ALA A 166 32.50 -5.30 21.65
N ALA A 167 32.78 -4.70 20.49
CA ALA A 167 33.37 -3.35 20.38
C ALA A 167 32.28 -2.25 20.13
N SER A 168 31.00 -2.59 20.09
CA SER A 168 29.94 -1.58 19.98
C SER A 168 29.93 -0.72 21.24
N ILE A 169 30.35 0.52 21.06
CA ILE A 169 30.32 1.55 22.11
C ILE A 169 28.86 1.73 22.51
N ASP A 170 28.56 1.51 23.77
CA ASP A 170 27.25 1.76 24.35
C ASP A 170 26.98 3.27 24.41
N PHE A 171 26.22 3.79 23.45
CA PHE A 171 25.85 5.19 23.40
C PHE A 171 24.74 5.56 24.39
N SER A 172 24.22 4.63 25.17
CA SER A 172 23.19 4.89 26.19
C SER A 172 23.68 5.77 27.34
N SER A 173 24.99 5.99 27.47
CA SER A 173 25.63 6.83 28.50
C SER A 173 25.80 8.31 28.09
N LEU A 174 25.58 8.68 26.84
CA LEU A 174 25.64 10.06 26.39
C LEU A 174 24.30 10.76 26.67
N LYS A 175 24.21 11.41 27.83
CA LYS A 175 23.16 12.38 28.13
C LYS A 175 23.48 13.68 27.40
N PHE A 176 22.62 14.09 26.47
CA PHE A 176 22.52 15.46 25.98
C PHE A 176 21.45 16.22 26.75
#